data_e970938ef085f92235c19ac475c873fb
#
_entry.id   e970938ef085f92235c19ac475c873fb
#
_cell.length_a   1.000
_cell.length_b   1.000
_cell.length_c   1.000
_cell.angle_alpha   90.00
_cell.angle_beta   90.00
_cell.angle_gamma   90.00
#
_symmetry.space_group_name_H-M   'P 1'
#
loop_
_entity.id
_entity.type
_entity.pdbx_description
1 polymer ?
#
loop_
_entity_poly.entity_id
_entity_poly.type
_entity_poly.pdbx_seq_one_letter_code
_entity_poly.pdbx_strand_id
1 'polypeptide(L)'
;MGTRPEAIKLAPVVAALRRDAAFACTVVATGQHVEMLRQVTDQFGIQVDAYLDVMRPDQTLAGLTARLMTAIDDWLGRAAPDIALVQGDTTTVLVAALACFYRHIPIGHVEAGLRTGNIGSPFPEEANRRLAAPLVTLHFAPTESARDALLGEGVS
;
A
#
# COMPACT_ATOMS: atom_id res chain seq x y z
N MET A 1 -3.90 -3.71 -1.31
CA MET A 1 -2.89 -4.80 -1.28
C MET A 1 -2.70 -5.36 -2.68
N GLY A 2 -1.45 -5.62 -3.10
CA GLY A 2 -1.11 -6.12 -4.45
C GLY A 2 -0.44 -7.48 -4.43
N THR A 3 0.18 -7.85 -3.32
CA THR A 3 1.01 -9.05 -3.20
C THR A 3 0.62 -9.91 -2.01
N ARG A 4 1.04 -11.17 -2.04
CA ARG A 4 0.85 -12.13 -0.93
C ARG A 4 1.47 -11.64 0.40
N PRO A 5 2.73 -11.14 0.44
CA PRO A 5 3.30 -10.60 1.68
C PRO A 5 2.50 -9.45 2.27
N GLU A 6 2.01 -8.53 1.43
CA GLU A 6 1.14 -7.44 1.87
C GLU A 6 -0.15 -7.95 2.52
N ALA A 7 -0.81 -8.95 1.91
CA ALA A 7 -2.03 -9.54 2.45
C ALA A 7 -1.79 -10.20 3.82
N ILE A 8 -0.70 -10.95 3.99
CA ILE A 8 -0.34 -11.59 5.26
C ILE A 8 -0.14 -10.52 6.36
N LYS A 9 0.61 -9.47 6.05
CA LYS A 9 0.94 -8.42 7.03
C LYS A 9 -0.26 -7.52 7.36
N LEU A 10 -1.16 -7.29 6.40
CA LEU A 10 -2.38 -6.52 6.62
C LEU A 10 -3.52 -7.33 7.25
N ALA A 11 -3.45 -8.66 7.23
CA ALA A 11 -4.52 -9.52 7.78
C ALA A 11 -4.92 -9.15 9.22
N PRO A 12 -4.00 -9.04 10.19
CA PRO A 12 -4.36 -8.65 11.56
C PRO A 12 -4.92 -7.23 11.65
N VAL A 13 -4.45 -6.31 10.80
CA VAL A 13 -4.94 -4.92 10.75
C VAL A 13 -6.40 -4.90 10.24
N VAL A 14 -6.68 -5.58 9.13
CA VAL A 14 -8.04 -5.71 8.58
C VAL A 14 -8.98 -6.35 9.61
N ALA A 15 -8.53 -7.43 10.27
CA ALA A 15 -9.32 -8.11 11.29
C ALA A 15 -9.61 -7.20 12.50
N ALA A 16 -8.68 -6.36 12.90
CA ALA A 16 -8.87 -5.39 13.99
C ALA A 16 -9.87 -4.30 13.59
N LEU A 17 -9.69 -3.69 12.41
CA LEU A 17 -10.56 -2.64 11.90
C LEU A 17 -12.00 -3.12 11.70
N ARG A 18 -12.21 -4.33 11.16
CA ARG A 18 -13.56 -4.89 10.95
C ARG A 18 -14.29 -5.27 12.23
N ARG A 19 -13.57 -5.47 13.35
CA ARG A 19 -14.18 -5.74 14.66
C ARG A 19 -14.60 -4.47 15.40
N ASP A 20 -14.05 -3.34 15.04
CA ASP A 20 -14.36 -2.06 15.68
C ASP A 20 -15.43 -1.31 14.87
N ALA A 21 -16.59 -1.06 15.49
CA ALA A 21 -17.72 -0.37 14.86
C ALA A 21 -17.43 1.08 14.46
N ALA A 22 -16.32 1.66 14.91
CA ALA A 22 -15.88 2.99 14.49
C ALA A 22 -15.32 3.01 13.05
N PHE A 23 -15.04 1.85 12.45
CA PHE A 23 -14.43 1.75 11.14
C PHE A 23 -15.29 1.01 10.12
N ALA A 24 -15.47 1.59 8.94
CA ALA A 24 -15.95 0.91 7.75
C ALA A 24 -14.76 0.50 6.89
N CYS A 25 -14.24 -0.73 7.09
CA CYS A 25 -13.03 -1.21 6.43
C CYS A 25 -13.32 -1.87 5.09
N THR A 26 -12.84 -1.26 4.00
CA THR A 26 -12.89 -1.80 2.63
C THR A 26 -11.51 -2.30 2.19
N VAL A 27 -11.44 -3.53 1.73
CA VAL A 27 -10.21 -4.17 1.25
C VAL A 27 -10.16 -4.15 -0.27
N VAL A 28 -9.13 -3.49 -0.81
CA VAL A 28 -8.91 -3.33 -2.26
C VAL A 28 -7.66 -4.10 -2.68
N ALA A 29 -7.80 -4.95 -3.70
CA ALA A 29 -6.71 -5.70 -4.29
C ALA A 29 -6.34 -5.15 -5.68
N THR A 30 -5.05 -4.96 -5.93
CA THR A 30 -4.53 -4.48 -7.23
C THR A 30 -4.14 -5.61 -8.19
N GLY A 31 -4.34 -6.86 -7.80
CA GLY A 31 -4.43 -8.00 -8.71
C GLY A 31 -3.12 -8.56 -9.26
N GLN A 32 -2.00 -8.50 -8.51
CA GLN A 32 -0.73 -9.03 -9.05
C GLN A 32 -0.73 -10.56 -9.25
N HIS A 33 -1.44 -11.33 -8.44
CA HIS A 33 -1.73 -12.76 -8.61
C HIS A 33 -3.03 -13.06 -7.86
N VAL A 34 -4.16 -12.88 -8.52
CA VAL A 34 -5.48 -13.04 -7.92
C VAL A 34 -5.62 -14.37 -7.19
N GLU A 35 -5.12 -15.45 -7.78
CA GLU A 35 -5.22 -16.79 -7.19
C GLU A 35 -4.37 -16.96 -5.92
N MET A 36 -3.10 -16.52 -5.94
CA MET A 36 -2.24 -16.55 -4.75
C MET A 36 -2.72 -15.60 -3.65
N LEU A 37 -3.29 -14.47 -4.03
CA LEU A 37 -3.87 -13.53 -3.09
C LEU A 37 -5.12 -14.13 -2.45
N ARG A 38 -5.99 -14.80 -3.23
CA ARG A 38 -7.18 -15.51 -2.73
C ARG A 38 -6.83 -16.59 -1.71
N GLN A 39 -5.84 -17.42 -1.96
CA GLN A 39 -5.41 -18.45 -1.00
C GLN A 39 -5.09 -17.85 0.39
N VAL A 40 -4.40 -16.68 0.41
CA VAL A 40 -4.07 -16.02 1.68
C VAL A 40 -5.30 -15.35 2.28
N THR A 41 -6.08 -14.64 1.49
CA THR A 41 -7.27 -13.96 2.00
C THR A 41 -8.29 -14.96 2.55
N ASP A 42 -8.46 -16.12 1.89
CA ASP A 42 -9.33 -17.21 2.37
C ASP A 42 -8.78 -17.80 3.67
N GLN A 43 -7.47 -18.06 3.76
CA GLN A 43 -6.83 -18.60 4.97
C GLN A 43 -7.00 -17.68 6.19
N PHE A 44 -6.95 -16.36 5.99
CA PHE A 44 -7.12 -15.36 7.05
C PHE A 44 -8.55 -14.84 7.19
N GLY A 45 -9.51 -15.37 6.44
CA GLY A 45 -10.90 -14.91 6.45
C GLY A 45 -11.07 -13.45 5.99
N ILE A 46 -10.20 -12.97 5.11
CA ILE A 46 -10.26 -11.61 4.57
C ILE A 46 -11.14 -11.61 3.32
N GLN A 47 -12.27 -10.95 3.39
CA GLN A 47 -13.04 -10.63 2.20
C GLN A 47 -12.39 -9.47 1.46
N VAL A 48 -12.10 -9.64 0.17
CA VAL A 48 -11.68 -8.57 -0.74
C VAL A 48 -12.93 -7.95 -1.35
N ASP A 49 -13.11 -6.65 -1.13
CA ASP A 49 -14.32 -5.92 -1.52
C ASP A 49 -14.23 -5.37 -2.96
N ALA A 50 -13.01 -5.12 -3.44
CA ALA A 50 -12.78 -4.66 -4.81
C ALA A 50 -11.47 -5.20 -5.39
N TYR A 51 -11.48 -5.55 -6.67
CA TYR A 51 -10.31 -5.93 -7.45
C TYR A 51 -10.07 -4.90 -8.56
N LEU A 52 -8.86 -4.32 -8.59
CA LEU A 52 -8.41 -3.43 -9.67
C LEU A 52 -7.52 -4.23 -10.63
N ASP A 53 -8.05 -4.76 -11.68
CA ASP A 53 -7.33 -5.62 -12.64
C ASP A 53 -6.29 -4.86 -13.46
N VAL A 54 -5.14 -4.53 -12.84
CA VAL A 54 -4.07 -3.71 -13.43
C VAL A 54 -2.91 -4.50 -13.99
N MET A 55 -2.81 -5.80 -13.66
CA MET A 55 -1.67 -6.61 -14.08
C MET A 55 -1.81 -7.11 -15.53
N ARG A 56 -0.71 -7.11 -16.25
CA ARG A 56 -0.63 -7.64 -17.62
C ARG A 56 0.67 -8.43 -17.77
N PRO A 57 0.70 -9.49 -18.60
CA PRO A 57 1.94 -10.17 -18.95
C PRO A 57 2.98 -9.21 -19.50
N ASP A 58 4.26 -9.47 -19.22
CA ASP A 58 5.42 -8.76 -19.77
C ASP A 58 5.37 -7.22 -19.63
N GLN A 59 4.69 -6.72 -18.60
CA GLN A 59 4.53 -5.29 -18.39
C GLN A 59 5.81 -4.61 -17.89
N THR A 60 6.08 -3.41 -18.38
CA THR A 60 7.10 -2.53 -17.82
C THR A 60 6.63 -1.90 -16.50
N LEU A 61 7.57 -1.48 -15.64
CA LEU A 61 7.23 -0.72 -14.43
C LEU A 61 6.45 0.56 -14.75
N ALA A 62 6.83 1.27 -15.81
CA ALA A 62 6.12 2.47 -16.25
C ALA A 62 4.67 2.17 -16.65
N GLY A 63 4.45 1.09 -17.41
CA GLY A 63 3.11 0.66 -17.79
C GLY A 63 2.26 0.22 -16.60
N LEU A 64 2.86 -0.48 -15.62
CA LEU A 64 2.19 -0.83 -14.36
C LEU A 64 1.81 0.43 -13.57
N THR A 65 2.74 1.36 -13.39
CA THR A 65 2.53 2.63 -12.69
C THR A 65 1.37 3.42 -13.29
N ALA A 66 1.31 3.54 -14.61
CA ALA A 66 0.24 4.26 -15.30
C ALA A 66 -1.14 3.61 -15.06
N ARG A 67 -1.24 2.28 -15.16
CA ARG A 67 -2.50 1.57 -14.91
C ARG A 67 -2.93 1.62 -13.45
N LEU A 68 -1.98 1.45 -12.52
CA LEU A 68 -2.23 1.59 -11.09
C LEU A 68 -2.77 2.99 -10.78
N MET A 69 -2.14 4.04 -11.31
CA MET A 69 -2.56 5.42 -11.08
C MET A 69 -4.01 5.62 -11.51
N THR A 70 -4.35 5.26 -12.75
CA THR A 70 -5.71 5.42 -13.27
C THR A 70 -6.73 4.61 -12.44
N ALA A 71 -6.44 3.33 -12.19
CA ALA A 71 -7.40 2.46 -11.51
C ALA A 71 -7.60 2.84 -10.04
N ILE A 72 -6.53 3.21 -9.33
CA ILE A 72 -6.61 3.65 -7.93
C ILE A 72 -7.30 5.00 -7.84
N ASP A 73 -6.97 5.96 -8.71
CA ASP A 73 -7.60 7.28 -8.71
C ASP A 73 -9.10 7.18 -8.99
N ASP A 74 -9.51 6.41 -10.00
CA ASP A 74 -10.92 6.16 -10.32
C ASP A 74 -11.66 5.50 -9.13
N TRP A 75 -11.01 4.55 -8.44
CA TRP A 75 -11.61 3.89 -7.29
C TRP A 75 -11.76 4.85 -6.11
N LEU A 76 -10.71 5.60 -5.77
CA LEU A 76 -10.74 6.60 -4.71
C LEU A 76 -11.80 7.68 -4.96
N GLY A 77 -11.98 8.09 -6.21
CA GLY A 77 -13.02 9.07 -6.59
C GLY A 77 -14.45 8.59 -6.34
N ARG A 78 -14.69 7.28 -6.43
CA ARG A 78 -16.00 6.69 -6.15
C ARG A 78 -16.20 6.33 -4.67
N ALA A 79 -15.17 5.79 -4.05
CA ALA A 79 -15.23 5.29 -2.68
C ALA A 79 -15.10 6.40 -1.63
N ALA A 80 -14.36 7.47 -1.96
CA ALA A 80 -14.10 8.63 -1.09
C ALA A 80 -13.78 8.25 0.36
N PRO A 81 -12.76 7.39 0.63
CA PRO A 81 -12.46 6.97 1.99
C PRO A 81 -11.88 8.14 2.81
N ASP A 82 -12.14 8.15 4.13
CA ASP A 82 -11.57 9.13 5.06
C ASP A 82 -10.06 8.95 5.22
N ILE A 83 -9.57 7.71 5.05
CA ILE A 83 -8.14 7.35 5.13
C ILE A 83 -7.87 6.10 4.29
N ALA A 84 -6.70 6.02 3.68
CA ALA A 84 -6.22 4.81 3.03
C ALA A 84 -5.04 4.20 3.82
N LEU A 85 -4.93 2.87 3.81
CA LEU A 85 -3.78 2.16 4.38
C LEU A 85 -3.06 1.38 3.30
N VAL A 86 -1.72 1.48 3.28
CA VAL A 86 -0.83 0.70 2.41
C VAL A 86 0.24 -0.01 3.24
N GLN A 87 0.85 -1.05 2.70
CA GLN A 87 1.87 -1.82 3.39
C GLN A 87 3.07 -2.10 2.48
N GLY A 88 4.28 -1.94 3.01
CA GLY A 88 5.52 -2.33 2.35
C GLY A 88 6.03 -1.30 1.34
N ASP A 89 6.56 -1.78 0.22
CA ASP A 89 7.44 -0.99 -0.67
C ASP A 89 7.22 -1.25 -2.17
N THR A 90 6.11 -1.85 -2.51
CA THR A 90 5.79 -2.13 -3.92
C THR A 90 5.44 -0.86 -4.70
N THR A 91 5.43 -0.95 -6.03
CA THR A 91 4.93 0.13 -6.90
C THR A 91 3.48 0.50 -6.56
N THR A 92 2.68 -0.46 -6.09
CA THR A 92 1.32 -0.18 -5.59
C THR A 92 1.31 0.80 -4.44
N VAL A 93 2.25 0.68 -3.48
CA VAL A 93 2.37 1.58 -2.33
C VAL A 93 2.67 3.01 -2.77
N LEU A 94 3.69 3.19 -3.62
CA LEU A 94 4.06 4.51 -4.13
C LEU A 94 2.91 5.16 -4.90
N VAL A 95 2.28 4.41 -5.79
CA VAL A 95 1.19 4.95 -6.64
C VAL A 95 -0.05 5.25 -5.80
N ALA A 96 -0.39 4.41 -4.82
CA ALA A 96 -1.49 4.69 -3.92
C ALA A 96 -1.23 5.94 -3.07
N ALA A 97 0.00 6.13 -2.56
CA ALA A 97 0.37 7.33 -1.83
C ALA A 97 0.20 8.59 -2.69
N LEU A 98 0.64 8.55 -3.94
CA LEU A 98 0.52 9.68 -4.85
C LEU A 98 -0.94 9.97 -5.23
N ALA A 99 -1.74 8.95 -5.52
CA ALA A 99 -3.17 9.11 -5.85
C ALA A 99 -3.96 9.68 -4.66
N CYS A 100 -3.70 9.19 -3.44
CA CYS A 100 -4.30 9.73 -2.22
C CYS A 100 -3.91 11.20 -1.99
N PHE A 101 -2.63 11.53 -2.19
CA PHE A 101 -2.14 12.91 -2.08
C PHE A 101 -2.88 13.86 -3.05
N TYR A 102 -3.07 13.46 -4.30
CA TYR A 102 -3.80 14.27 -5.29
C TYR A 102 -5.27 14.50 -4.92
N ARG A 103 -5.86 13.59 -4.17
CA ARG A 103 -7.25 13.67 -3.71
C ARG A 103 -7.40 14.21 -2.29
N HIS A 104 -6.30 14.64 -1.65
CA HIS A 104 -6.29 15.09 -0.25
C HIS A 104 -6.83 14.03 0.72
N ILE A 105 -6.65 12.74 0.42
CA ILE A 105 -7.02 11.63 1.29
C ILE A 105 -5.81 11.29 2.16
N PRO A 106 -5.92 11.34 3.49
CA PRO A 106 -4.86 10.90 4.40
C PRO A 106 -4.45 9.46 4.12
N ILE A 107 -3.16 9.16 4.27
CA ILE A 107 -2.66 7.80 4.06
C ILE A 107 -1.80 7.33 5.22
N GLY A 108 -2.03 6.09 5.67
CA GLY A 108 -1.20 5.38 6.63
C GLY A 108 -0.34 4.34 5.95
N HIS A 109 0.93 4.29 6.29
CA HIS A 109 1.90 3.34 5.74
C HIS A 109 2.38 2.36 6.79
N VAL A 110 1.98 1.11 6.66
CA VAL A 110 2.39 -0.01 7.50
C VAL A 110 3.74 -0.53 7.03
N GLU A 111 4.67 -0.78 7.95
CA GLU A 111 6.07 -1.14 7.69
C GLU A 111 6.85 0.01 7.04
N ALA A 112 6.59 1.23 7.48
CA ALA A 112 7.28 2.43 7.01
C ALA A 112 8.71 2.54 7.58
N GLY A 113 9.58 3.23 6.85
CA GLY A 113 10.89 3.65 7.36
C GLY A 113 12.04 2.66 7.16
N LEU A 114 11.82 1.50 6.58
CA LEU A 114 12.93 0.61 6.20
C LEU A 114 13.81 1.30 5.14
N ARG A 115 15.14 1.26 5.34
CA ARG A 115 16.12 1.87 4.43
C ARG A 115 17.33 0.96 4.23
N THR A 116 17.82 0.92 2.99
CA THR A 116 19.08 0.26 2.64
C THR A 116 20.21 1.25 2.42
N GLY A 117 19.90 2.53 2.26
CA GLY A 117 20.87 3.57 1.95
C GLY A 117 21.30 3.62 0.47
N ASN A 118 20.82 2.68 -0.35
CA ASN A 118 21.12 2.63 -1.78
C ASN A 118 19.80 2.62 -2.58
N ILE A 119 19.45 3.74 -3.20
CA ILE A 119 18.19 3.91 -3.93
C ILE A 119 17.99 2.90 -5.07
N GLY A 120 19.05 2.31 -5.58
CA GLY A 120 19.00 1.28 -6.62
C GLY A 120 18.95 -0.16 -6.09
N SER A 121 18.95 -0.37 -4.77
CA SER A 121 18.99 -1.73 -4.20
C SER A 121 18.27 -1.82 -2.84
N PRO A 122 17.25 -2.69 -2.73
CA PRO A 122 16.57 -3.41 -3.82
C PRO A 122 15.87 -2.47 -4.79
N PHE A 123 15.72 -2.89 -6.04
CA PHE A 123 15.07 -2.11 -7.09
C PHE A 123 13.75 -2.77 -7.50
N PRO A 124 12.63 -2.02 -7.55
CA PRO A 124 12.48 -0.58 -7.31
C PRO A 124 12.12 -0.20 -5.84
N GLU A 125 12.17 -1.13 -4.89
CA GLU A 125 11.56 -1.04 -3.57
C GLU A 125 12.15 0.11 -2.74
N GLU A 126 13.48 0.32 -2.74
CA GLU A 126 14.06 1.42 -1.96
C GLU A 126 13.63 2.79 -2.48
N ALA A 127 13.54 2.95 -3.80
CA ALA A 127 13.03 4.16 -4.40
C ALA A 127 11.56 4.39 -4.03
N ASN A 128 10.72 3.35 -4.08
CA ASN A 128 9.32 3.42 -3.69
C ASN A 128 9.15 3.89 -2.23
N ARG A 129 9.93 3.30 -1.30
CA ARG A 129 9.90 3.68 0.13
C ARG A 129 10.21 5.16 0.34
N ARG A 130 11.29 5.63 -0.30
CA ARG A 130 11.76 7.00 -0.13
C ARG A 130 10.84 8.02 -0.77
N LEU A 131 10.28 7.71 -1.94
CA LEU A 131 9.37 8.60 -2.65
C LEU A 131 7.97 8.64 -2.01
N ALA A 132 7.51 7.54 -1.41
CA ALA A 132 6.22 7.50 -0.73
C ALA A 132 6.26 8.25 0.63
N ALA A 133 7.38 8.21 1.36
CA ALA A 133 7.46 8.73 2.72
C ALA A 133 6.93 10.18 2.89
N PRO A 134 7.30 11.18 2.07
CA PRO A 134 6.81 12.54 2.23
C PRO A 134 5.31 12.73 1.90
N LEU A 135 4.67 11.74 1.29
CA LEU A 135 3.25 11.79 0.93
C LEU A 135 2.34 11.15 2.00
N VAL A 136 2.94 10.42 2.93
CA VAL A 136 2.22 9.63 3.95
C VAL A 136 1.93 10.51 5.18
N THR A 137 0.72 10.36 5.71
CA THR A 137 0.25 11.11 6.89
C THR A 137 0.58 10.39 8.20
N LEU A 138 0.49 9.05 8.23
CA LEU A 138 0.75 8.22 9.39
C LEU A 138 1.75 7.12 9.07
N HIS A 139 2.86 7.06 9.79
CA HIS A 139 3.91 6.07 9.60
C HIS A 139 3.90 5.03 10.72
N PHE A 140 3.66 3.77 10.38
CA PHE A 140 3.75 2.65 11.31
C PHE A 140 5.09 1.93 11.13
N ALA A 141 6.12 2.44 11.79
CA ALA A 141 7.47 1.90 11.72
C ALA A 141 7.59 0.59 12.51
N PRO A 142 8.15 -0.50 11.94
CA PRO A 142 8.22 -1.79 12.61
C PRO A 142 9.34 -1.86 13.68
N THR A 143 10.32 -0.96 13.64
CA THR A 143 11.47 -0.92 14.54
C THR A 143 11.87 0.51 14.87
N GLU A 144 12.66 0.68 15.93
CA GLU A 144 13.24 1.99 16.26
C GLU A 144 14.14 2.52 15.15
N SER A 145 14.95 1.66 14.52
CA SER A 145 15.81 2.08 13.40
C SER A 145 15.02 2.57 12.20
N ALA A 146 13.87 1.97 11.91
CA ALA A 146 12.97 2.42 10.83
C ALA A 146 12.35 3.78 11.17
N ARG A 147 11.92 3.98 12.44
CA ARG A 147 11.44 5.28 12.93
C ARG A 147 12.53 6.35 12.82
N ASP A 148 13.74 6.04 13.28
CA ASP A 148 14.85 7.00 13.30
C ASP A 148 15.29 7.38 11.88
N ALA A 149 15.18 6.46 10.92
CA ALA A 149 15.40 6.77 9.49
C ALA A 149 14.38 7.79 8.97
N LEU A 150 13.09 7.64 9.29
CA LEU A 150 12.05 8.62 8.93
C LEU A 150 12.31 9.99 9.55
N LEU A 151 12.59 10.03 10.86
CA LEU A 151 12.90 11.28 11.55
C LEU A 151 14.15 11.97 10.96
N GLY A 152 15.19 11.19 10.62
CA GLY A 152 16.39 11.70 9.97
C GLY A 152 16.15 12.28 8.57
N GLU A 153 15.08 11.88 7.90
CA GLU A 153 14.63 12.43 6.61
C GLU A 153 13.64 13.60 6.77
N GLY A 154 13.37 14.04 7.99
CA GLY A 154 12.45 15.14 8.28
C GLY A 154 10.98 14.77 8.17
N VAL A 155 10.66 13.48 8.21
CA VAL A 155 9.28 12.97 8.28
C VAL A 155 8.85 13.01 9.75
N SER A 156 7.74 13.68 10.05
CA SER A 156 7.22 13.90 11.40
C SER A 156 6.11 12.92 11.74
#